data_2838546337efb67116ff0158c387e87d
#
_entry.id   2838546337efb67116ff0158c387e87d
#
_cell.length_a   1.000
_cell.length_b   1.000
_cell.length_c   1.000
_cell.angle_alpha   90.00
_cell.angle_beta   90.00
_cell.angle_gamma   90.00
#
_symmetry.space_group_name_H-M   'P 1'
#
loop_
_entity.id
_entity.type
_entity.pdbx_description
1 polymer ?
#
loop_
_entity_poly.entity_id
_entity_poly.type
_entity_poly.pdbx_seq_one_letter_code
_entity_poly.pdbx_strand_id
1 'polypeptide(L)'
;MVERSYLVKCPKCGKDNDKVLDSRAAREGAAIRRRRECLSCGYRFTTYEEIDRDEVLVVKRDGSRQPFDRTKVDKAIRQACGKRPVSDEQIRTIIDHVVARLEGEEVQASTIAELVMDELHKIDEVAYIRFASVYRQFTDVAQFLSAITEIVRK
;
A
#
# COMPACT_ATOMS: atom_id res chain seq x y z
N MET A 1 12.07 21.43 30.59
CA MET A 1 12.15 20.30 29.61
C MET A 1 11.81 20.89 28.24
N VAL A 2 12.77 20.94 27.34
CA VAL A 2 12.51 21.44 25.97
C VAL A 2 11.83 20.29 25.22
N GLU A 3 10.55 20.44 24.90
CA GLU A 3 9.88 19.53 23.96
C GLU A 3 10.65 19.54 22.64
N ARG A 4 11.31 18.43 22.34
CA ARG A 4 11.82 18.21 20.98
C ARG A 4 10.60 18.08 20.08
N SER A 5 10.23 19.16 19.40
CA SER A 5 9.26 19.08 18.33
C SER A 5 9.85 18.21 17.22
N TYR A 6 9.30 17.02 17.03
CA TYR A 6 9.66 16.14 15.91
C TYR A 6 9.13 16.80 14.62
N LEU A 7 9.96 17.61 13.99
CA LEU A 7 9.62 18.30 12.74
C LEU A 7 10.10 17.47 11.55
N VAL A 8 9.31 17.49 10.48
CA VAL A 8 9.63 16.79 9.23
C VAL A 8 10.70 17.59 8.50
N LYS A 9 11.84 16.97 8.18
CA LYS A 9 12.91 17.62 7.43
C LYS A 9 12.49 17.97 6.01
N CYS A 10 12.84 19.18 5.58
CA CYS A 10 12.63 19.61 4.20
C CYS A 10 13.43 18.72 3.23
N PRO A 11 12.78 18.10 2.19
CA PRO A 11 13.47 17.21 1.26
C PRO A 11 14.48 17.93 0.37
N LYS A 12 14.44 19.27 0.29
CA LYS A 12 15.37 20.06 -0.53
C LYS A 12 16.62 20.52 0.24
N CYS A 13 16.46 20.98 1.48
CA CYS A 13 17.58 21.57 2.22
C CYS A 13 17.91 20.86 3.54
N GLY A 14 17.15 19.82 3.92
CA GLY A 14 17.38 19.03 5.13
C GLY A 14 17.03 19.72 6.45
N LYS A 15 16.65 21.01 6.43
CA LYS A 15 16.27 21.74 7.65
C LYS A 15 14.86 21.36 8.09
N ASP A 16 14.61 21.39 9.38
CA ASP A 16 13.36 21.02 10.06
C ASP A 16 12.49 22.23 10.45
N ASN A 17 12.64 23.35 9.72
CA ASN A 17 11.89 24.57 9.95
C ASN A 17 10.85 24.76 8.83
N ASP A 18 9.62 24.37 9.08
CA ASP A 18 8.53 24.50 8.13
C ASP A 18 7.24 25.00 8.79
N LYS A 19 6.33 25.50 7.96
CA LYS A 19 4.95 25.84 8.36
C LYS A 19 3.96 25.04 7.53
N VAL A 20 2.83 24.70 8.14
CA VAL A 20 1.69 24.07 7.45
C VAL A 20 0.86 25.17 6.78
N LEU A 21 0.68 25.06 5.46
CA LEU A 21 -0.14 25.98 4.67
C LEU A 21 -1.61 25.54 4.62
N ASP A 22 -1.84 24.22 4.57
CA ASP A 22 -3.17 23.63 4.41
C ASP A 22 -3.16 22.20 4.98
N SER A 23 -4.30 21.80 5.56
CA SER A 23 -4.53 20.45 6.07
C SER A 23 -5.91 19.99 5.64
N ARG A 24 -5.99 18.81 5.03
CA ARG A 24 -7.23 18.21 4.55
C ARG A 24 -7.27 16.72 4.88
N ALA A 25 -8.47 16.21 5.15
CA ALA A 25 -8.69 14.78 5.17
C ALA A 25 -8.34 14.17 3.81
N ALA A 26 -7.71 13.01 3.83
CA ALA A 26 -7.35 12.23 2.66
C ALA A 26 -7.67 10.76 2.90
N ARG A 27 -7.76 9.97 1.82
CA ARG A 27 -8.00 8.53 1.92
C ARG A 27 -9.26 8.21 2.74
N GLU A 28 -10.37 8.89 2.40
CA GLU A 28 -11.67 8.70 3.06
C GLU A 28 -11.64 8.88 4.59
N GLY A 29 -10.74 9.74 5.07
CA GLY A 29 -10.58 10.04 6.51
C GLY A 29 -9.50 9.21 7.21
N ALA A 30 -8.87 8.24 6.53
CA ALA A 30 -7.81 7.41 7.11
C ALA A 30 -6.44 8.13 7.20
N ALA A 31 -6.29 9.31 6.58
CA ALA A 31 -5.08 10.10 6.62
C ALA A 31 -5.36 11.60 6.63
N ILE A 32 -4.41 12.38 7.11
CA ILE A 32 -4.39 13.83 6.99
C ILE A 32 -3.28 14.22 6.02
N ARG A 33 -3.65 14.86 4.91
CA ARG A 33 -2.71 15.46 3.98
C ARG A 33 -2.38 16.86 4.44
N ARG A 34 -1.08 17.16 4.63
CA ARG A 34 -0.61 18.52 5.00
C ARG A 34 0.30 19.08 3.91
N ARG A 35 -0.01 20.27 3.42
CA ARG A 35 0.85 21.03 2.51
C ARG A 35 1.74 21.94 3.37
N ARG A 36 3.05 21.82 3.21
CA ARG A 36 4.06 22.50 4.01
C ARG A 36 4.94 23.40 3.14
N GLU A 37 5.48 24.45 3.75
CA GLU A 37 6.48 25.34 3.15
C GLU A 37 7.67 25.47 4.09
N CYS A 38 8.84 25.12 3.61
CA CYS A 38 10.09 25.30 4.35
C CYS A 38 10.40 26.79 4.51
N LEU A 39 10.53 27.26 5.75
CA LEU A 39 10.83 28.66 6.03
C LEU A 39 12.29 29.03 5.70
N SER A 40 13.16 28.04 5.55
CA SER A 40 14.58 28.26 5.23
C SER A 40 14.87 28.38 3.74
N CYS A 41 14.13 27.68 2.87
CA CYS A 41 14.41 27.66 1.42
C CYS A 41 13.18 27.88 0.53
N GLY A 42 12.00 28.11 1.12
CA GLY A 42 10.74 28.35 0.39
C GLY A 42 10.19 27.12 -0.34
N TYR A 43 10.83 25.96 -0.25
CA TYR A 43 10.37 24.77 -0.93
C TYR A 43 9.04 24.25 -0.35
N ARG A 44 8.08 23.95 -1.23
CA ARG A 44 6.78 23.41 -0.83
C ARG A 44 6.74 21.91 -1.03
N PHE A 45 6.32 21.18 0.00
CA PHE A 45 6.19 19.74 -0.02
C PHE A 45 4.91 19.29 0.69
N THR A 46 4.53 18.05 0.46
CA THR A 46 3.33 17.46 1.04
C THR A 46 3.73 16.30 1.95
N THR A 47 3.10 16.23 3.12
CA THR A 47 3.22 15.11 4.06
C THR A 47 1.85 14.49 4.29
N TYR A 48 1.86 13.21 4.64
CA TYR A 48 0.68 12.50 5.10
C TYR A 48 0.93 12.02 6.53
N GLU A 49 -0.07 12.23 7.38
CA GLU A 49 -0.14 11.69 8.72
C GLU A 49 -1.21 10.61 8.71
N GLU A 50 -0.86 9.40 9.06
CA GLU A 50 -1.74 8.24 9.06
C GLU A 50 -1.40 7.34 10.25
N ILE A 51 -2.35 6.49 10.63
CA ILE A 51 -2.10 5.49 11.67
C ILE A 51 -1.05 4.52 11.14
N ASP A 52 0.06 4.44 11.85
CA ASP A 52 1.07 3.44 11.58
C ASP A 52 0.56 2.07 12.05
N ARG A 53 0.60 1.09 11.15
CA ARG A 53 0.20 -0.29 11.43
C ARG A 53 1.39 -1.25 11.44
N ASP A 54 2.58 -0.73 11.77
CA ASP A 54 3.79 -1.54 11.92
C ASP A 54 3.67 -2.60 13.02
N GLU A 55 2.65 -2.49 13.88
CA GLU A 55 2.38 -3.47 14.94
C GLU A 55 1.73 -4.77 14.41
N VAL A 56 1.16 -4.75 13.20
CA VAL A 56 0.57 -5.97 12.61
C VAL A 56 1.67 -6.93 12.16
N LEU A 57 1.68 -8.11 12.72
CA LEU A 57 2.60 -9.18 12.32
C LEU A 57 2.01 -10.00 11.18
N VAL A 58 2.80 -10.19 10.14
CA VAL A 58 2.45 -11.08 9.02
C VAL A 58 3.03 -12.45 9.28
N VAL A 59 2.14 -13.44 9.37
CA VAL A 59 2.51 -14.84 9.50
C VAL A 59 2.67 -15.45 8.11
N LYS A 60 3.89 -15.89 7.80
CA LYS A 60 4.20 -16.55 6.54
C LYS A 60 3.81 -18.04 6.57
N ARG A 61 3.82 -18.68 5.38
CA ARG A 61 3.50 -20.12 5.25
C ARG A 61 4.43 -21.03 6.02
N ASP A 62 5.69 -20.65 6.21
CA ASP A 62 6.68 -21.37 7.02
C ASP A 62 6.51 -21.13 8.53
N GLY A 63 5.47 -20.37 8.94
CA GLY A 63 5.19 -20.01 10.33
C GLY A 63 6.02 -18.83 10.84
N SER A 64 6.95 -18.30 10.05
CA SER A 64 7.74 -17.14 10.46
C SER A 64 6.86 -15.88 10.53
N ARG A 65 7.20 -14.98 11.46
CA ARG A 65 6.50 -13.72 11.69
C ARG A 65 7.41 -12.56 11.32
N GLN A 66 6.84 -11.57 10.63
CA GLN A 66 7.54 -10.33 10.31
C GLN A 66 6.55 -9.16 10.40
N PRO A 67 7.01 -7.95 10.75
CA PRO A 67 6.16 -6.76 10.69
C PRO A 67 5.56 -6.57 9.30
N PHE A 68 4.32 -6.07 9.25
CA PHE A 68 3.69 -5.69 7.99
C PHE A 68 4.52 -4.60 7.32
N ASP A 69 4.84 -4.80 6.05
CA ASP A 69 5.62 -3.86 5.24
C ASP A 69 4.82 -3.43 4.01
N ARG A 70 4.25 -2.23 4.09
CA ARG A 70 3.49 -1.61 3.01
C ARG A 70 4.28 -1.53 1.70
N THR A 71 5.60 -1.32 1.78
CA THR A 71 6.48 -1.22 0.61
C THR A 71 6.57 -2.54 -0.16
N LYS A 72 6.51 -3.67 0.55
CA LYS A 72 6.49 -5.00 -0.10
C LYS A 72 5.21 -5.22 -0.86
N VAL A 73 4.07 -4.81 -0.30
CA VAL A 73 2.76 -4.89 -0.98
C VAL A 73 2.74 -3.99 -2.21
N ASP A 74 3.20 -2.74 -2.08
CA ASP A 74 3.31 -1.79 -3.20
C ASP A 74 4.15 -2.37 -4.35
N LYS A 75 5.34 -2.89 -4.05
CA LYS A 75 6.22 -3.51 -5.07
C LYS A 75 5.55 -4.68 -5.78
N ALA A 76 4.86 -5.56 -5.05
CA ALA A 76 4.19 -6.72 -5.62
C ALA A 76 3.04 -6.30 -6.55
N ILE A 77 2.23 -5.31 -6.16
CA ILE A 77 1.15 -4.77 -6.98
C ILE A 77 1.72 -4.11 -8.23
N ARG A 78 2.76 -3.26 -8.11
CA ARG A 78 3.41 -2.62 -9.26
C ARG A 78 3.99 -3.61 -10.25
N GLN A 79 4.57 -4.69 -9.78
CA GLN A 79 5.09 -5.76 -10.64
C GLN A 79 3.96 -6.42 -11.44
N ALA A 80 2.83 -6.69 -10.82
CA ALA A 80 1.65 -7.25 -11.50
C ALA A 80 1.06 -6.27 -12.52
N CYS A 81 0.99 -4.98 -12.17
CA CYS A 81 0.47 -3.90 -13.03
C CYS A 81 1.45 -3.42 -14.10
N GLY A 82 2.66 -3.98 -14.20
CA GLY A 82 3.67 -3.56 -15.17
C GLY A 82 3.15 -3.57 -16.61
N LYS A 83 3.25 -2.42 -17.31
CA LYS A 83 2.73 -2.20 -18.68
C LYS A 83 1.19 -2.33 -18.80
N ARG A 84 0.45 -2.18 -17.69
CA ARG A 84 -1.00 -2.10 -17.69
C ARG A 84 -1.44 -0.64 -17.46
N PRO A 85 -2.63 -0.23 -17.94
CA PRO A 85 -3.17 1.12 -17.75
C PRO A 85 -3.73 1.32 -16.33
N VAL A 86 -2.93 0.98 -15.32
CA VAL A 86 -3.25 1.16 -13.90
C VAL A 86 -2.42 2.32 -13.37
N SER A 87 -3.08 3.36 -12.88
CA SER A 87 -2.43 4.56 -12.39
C SER A 87 -1.79 4.36 -11.01
N ASP A 88 -0.81 5.21 -10.68
CA ASP A 88 -0.22 5.24 -9.34
C ASP A 88 -1.25 5.54 -8.24
N GLU A 89 -2.29 6.30 -8.56
CA GLU A 89 -3.37 6.61 -7.63
C GLU A 89 -4.22 5.36 -7.34
N GLN A 90 -4.58 4.59 -8.37
CA GLN A 90 -5.28 3.32 -8.20
C GLN A 90 -4.48 2.32 -7.37
N ILE A 91 -3.16 2.23 -7.60
CA ILE A 91 -2.29 1.36 -6.79
C ILE A 91 -2.30 1.78 -5.32
N ARG A 92 -2.22 3.08 -5.04
CA ARG A 92 -2.30 3.58 -3.66
C ARG A 92 -3.65 3.26 -3.02
N THR A 93 -4.74 3.43 -3.75
CA THR A 93 -6.09 3.10 -3.28
C THR A 93 -6.21 1.62 -2.92
N ILE A 94 -5.70 0.72 -3.77
CA ILE A 94 -5.64 -0.72 -3.46
C ILE A 94 -4.94 -0.96 -2.12
N ILE A 95 -3.75 -0.37 -1.95
CA ILE A 95 -2.96 -0.56 -0.73
C ILE A 95 -3.71 -0.01 0.50
N ASP A 96 -4.35 1.14 0.38
CA ASP A 96 -5.12 1.75 1.47
C ASP A 96 -6.31 0.87 1.86
N HIS A 97 -7.03 0.29 0.89
CA HIS A 97 -8.12 -0.65 1.14
C HIS A 97 -7.62 -1.94 1.80
N VAL A 98 -6.48 -2.47 1.36
CA VAL A 98 -5.87 -3.66 1.99
C VAL A 98 -5.51 -3.36 3.44
N VAL A 99 -4.79 -2.26 3.69
CA VAL A 99 -4.38 -1.86 5.04
C VAL A 99 -5.58 -1.63 5.96
N ALA A 100 -6.65 -1.00 5.45
CA ALA A 100 -7.86 -0.75 6.23
C ALA A 100 -8.56 -2.04 6.70
N ARG A 101 -8.37 -3.16 5.96
CA ARG A 101 -8.96 -4.48 6.27
C ARG A 101 -8.06 -5.37 7.13
N LEU A 102 -6.84 -4.94 7.45
CA LEU A 102 -5.98 -5.70 8.37
C LEU A 102 -6.52 -5.54 9.79
N GLU A 103 -7.01 -6.63 10.36
CA GLU A 103 -7.57 -6.68 11.72
C GLU A 103 -6.69 -7.56 12.62
N GLY A 104 -6.59 -7.17 13.91
CA GLY A 104 -5.83 -7.91 14.91
C GLY A 104 -4.33 -7.64 14.88
N GLU A 105 -3.61 -8.35 15.76
CA GLU A 105 -2.16 -8.23 15.92
C GLU A 105 -1.39 -9.10 14.91
N GLU A 106 -2.00 -10.17 14.42
CA GLU A 106 -1.41 -11.09 13.44
C GLU A 106 -2.36 -11.31 12.25
N VAL A 107 -1.80 -11.34 11.04
CA VAL A 107 -2.53 -11.62 9.81
C VAL A 107 -1.74 -12.62 8.94
N GLN A 108 -2.44 -13.56 8.32
CA GLN A 108 -1.81 -14.50 7.39
C GLN A 108 -1.39 -13.80 6.10
N ALA A 109 -0.21 -14.13 5.58
CA ALA A 109 0.25 -13.60 4.29
C ALA A 109 -0.71 -13.96 3.14
N SER A 110 -1.39 -15.10 3.20
CA SER A 110 -2.44 -15.50 2.26
C SER A 110 -3.63 -14.56 2.28
N THR A 111 -4.08 -14.12 3.45
CA THR A 111 -5.19 -13.17 3.60
C THR A 111 -4.85 -11.84 2.94
N ILE A 112 -3.63 -11.33 3.15
CA ILE A 112 -3.18 -10.11 2.47
C ILE A 112 -3.19 -10.29 0.95
N ALA A 113 -2.71 -11.43 0.45
CA ALA A 113 -2.72 -11.72 -0.98
C ALA A 113 -4.14 -11.81 -1.55
N GLU A 114 -5.08 -12.41 -0.83
CA GLU A 114 -6.50 -12.46 -1.20
C GLU A 114 -7.11 -11.06 -1.29
N LEU A 115 -6.87 -10.21 -0.29
CA LEU A 115 -7.35 -8.82 -0.31
C LEU A 115 -6.80 -8.03 -1.51
N VAL A 116 -5.52 -8.21 -1.85
CA VAL A 116 -4.91 -7.59 -3.04
C VAL A 116 -5.55 -8.13 -4.33
N MET A 117 -5.79 -9.43 -4.41
CA MET A 117 -6.43 -10.06 -5.57
C MET A 117 -7.85 -9.54 -5.78
N ASP A 118 -8.63 -9.38 -4.72
CA ASP A 118 -9.98 -8.83 -4.79
C ASP A 118 -10.01 -7.40 -5.34
N GLU A 119 -9.06 -6.57 -4.93
CA GLU A 119 -8.96 -5.19 -5.44
C GLU A 119 -8.45 -5.15 -6.89
N LEU A 120 -7.44 -5.94 -7.23
CA LEU A 120 -6.91 -6.01 -8.59
C LEU A 120 -7.96 -6.52 -9.60
N HIS A 121 -8.79 -7.49 -9.20
CA HIS A 121 -9.86 -8.02 -10.05
C HIS A 121 -10.88 -6.96 -10.47
N LYS A 122 -11.12 -5.95 -9.63
CA LYS A 122 -12.04 -4.83 -9.93
C LYS A 122 -11.44 -3.84 -10.95
N ILE A 123 -10.12 -3.79 -11.07
CA ILE A 123 -9.40 -2.75 -11.81
C ILE A 123 -8.83 -3.29 -13.13
N ASP A 124 -8.15 -4.45 -13.09
CA ASP A 124 -7.47 -5.03 -14.24
C ASP A 124 -7.30 -6.54 -14.07
N GLU A 125 -8.05 -7.31 -14.86
CA GLU A 125 -8.04 -8.77 -14.81
C GLU A 125 -6.67 -9.38 -15.15
N VAL A 126 -5.89 -8.74 -16.02
CA VAL A 126 -4.55 -9.23 -16.38
C VAL A 126 -3.59 -9.02 -15.22
N ALA A 127 -3.65 -7.88 -14.53
CA ALA A 127 -2.87 -7.65 -13.32
C ALA A 127 -3.26 -8.63 -12.21
N TYR A 128 -4.56 -8.91 -12.05
CA TYR A 128 -5.04 -9.94 -11.13
C TYR A 128 -4.43 -11.31 -11.43
N ILE A 129 -4.49 -11.79 -12.69
CA ILE A 129 -3.95 -13.11 -13.09
C ILE A 129 -2.44 -13.16 -12.83
N ARG A 130 -1.70 -12.10 -13.16
CA ARG A 130 -0.26 -12.01 -12.94
C ARG A 130 0.09 -12.07 -11.45
N PHE A 131 -0.66 -11.38 -10.61
CA PHE A 131 -0.49 -11.43 -9.16
C PHE A 131 -0.85 -12.82 -8.62
N ALA A 132 -1.98 -13.38 -9.03
CA ALA A 132 -2.44 -14.71 -8.65
C ALA A 132 -1.44 -15.81 -9.03
N SER A 133 -0.77 -15.70 -10.19
CA SER A 133 0.23 -16.67 -10.64
C SER A 133 1.42 -16.81 -9.69
N VAL A 134 1.74 -15.75 -8.95
CA VAL A 134 2.83 -15.76 -7.96
C VAL A 134 2.33 -16.29 -6.61
N TYR A 135 1.12 -15.91 -6.20
CA TYR A 135 0.65 -16.15 -4.82
C TYR A 135 -0.19 -17.42 -4.66
N ARG A 136 -0.94 -17.86 -5.68
CA ARG A 136 -1.79 -19.07 -5.63
C ARG A 136 -1.06 -20.39 -5.84
N GLN A 137 0.24 -20.41 -6.11
CA GLN A 137 1.02 -21.65 -6.32
C GLN A 137 0.23 -22.72 -7.10
N PHE A 138 -0.07 -22.43 -8.36
CA PHE A 138 -0.67 -23.43 -9.24
C PHE A 138 0.29 -24.62 -9.39
N THR A 139 -0.20 -25.83 -9.11
CA THR A 139 0.60 -27.04 -9.21
C THR A 139 0.74 -27.53 -10.65
N ASP A 140 -0.19 -27.14 -11.52
CA ASP A 140 -0.22 -27.50 -12.93
C ASP A 140 -0.94 -26.45 -13.78
N VAL A 141 -0.82 -26.60 -15.09
CA VAL A 141 -1.42 -25.70 -16.08
C VAL A 141 -2.96 -25.77 -16.05
N ALA A 142 -3.55 -26.91 -15.69
CA ALA A 142 -5.00 -27.06 -15.66
C ALA A 142 -5.63 -26.21 -14.56
N GLN A 143 -5.03 -26.17 -13.37
CA GLN A 143 -5.45 -25.26 -12.28
C GLN A 143 -5.35 -23.78 -12.68
N PHE A 144 -4.29 -23.41 -13.38
CA PHE A 144 -4.13 -22.04 -13.88
C PHE A 144 -5.20 -21.69 -14.92
N LEU A 145 -5.48 -22.59 -15.87
CA LEU A 145 -6.54 -22.38 -16.87
C LEU A 145 -7.93 -22.32 -16.25
N SER A 146 -8.22 -23.15 -15.24
CA SER A 146 -9.48 -23.07 -14.46
C SER A 146 -9.66 -21.69 -13.84
N ALA A 147 -8.64 -21.15 -13.20
CA ALA A 147 -8.70 -19.84 -12.58
C ALA A 147 -8.96 -18.72 -13.60
N ILE A 148 -8.36 -18.81 -14.79
CA ILE A 148 -8.62 -17.87 -15.90
C ILE A 148 -10.06 -18.01 -16.39
N THR A 149 -10.55 -19.23 -16.54
CA THR A 149 -11.90 -19.49 -17.06
C THR A 149 -12.98 -18.96 -16.11
N GLU A 150 -12.77 -19.02 -14.80
CA GLU A 150 -13.68 -18.43 -13.80
C GLU A 150 -13.80 -16.91 -13.93
N ILE A 151 -12.73 -16.23 -14.32
CA ILE A 151 -12.72 -14.78 -14.51
C ILE A 151 -13.49 -14.39 -15.77
N VAL A 152 -13.26 -15.11 -16.87
CA VAL A 152 -13.88 -14.81 -18.18
C VAL A 152 -15.40 -15.08 -18.18
N ARG A 153 -15.90 -15.89 -17.26
CA ARG A 153 -17.33 -16.23 -17.15
C ARG A 153 -18.17 -15.26 -16.30
N LYS A 154 -17.54 -14.31 -15.60
CA LYS A 154 -18.22 -13.25 -14.85
C LYS A 154 -18.35 -11.98 -15.67
#